data_b2cb8cf2670186efdd832bf9d0888cfd
#
_entry.id   b2cb8cf2670186efdd832bf9d0888cfd
#
_cell.length_a   1.000
_cell.length_b   1.000
_cell.length_c   1.000
_cell.angle_alpha   90.00
_cell.angle_beta   90.00
_cell.angle_gamma   90.00
#
_symmetry.space_group_name_H-M   'P 1'
#
loop_
_entity.id
_entity.type
_entity.pdbx_description
1 polymer ?
#
loop_
_entity_poly.entity_id
_entity_poly.type
_entity_poly.pdbx_seq_one_letter_code
_entity_poly.pdbx_strand_id
1 'polypeptide(L)'
;KPKQPSDLEKIIGESWLNKIGILGIIIGVTILGKYSIDNNLISPLTRIILGYATGIGLLGFGIKLKEKFESYSAVLVSGAMAIFYFITYFAYAFYGLIPQIMAFALMVVFTVFTVFAALKYNRSVIAIIGLVGAYAVPFLLSKNSGNVTTLFTYITIINLGILAVSIKKYWKSLYYVSFAFTWLIYAFWHFDSYYLDEAKIKTIGLVFATIFFLMFYAVAITNRIIQKEKLVKTDIILLLLNSFIYFGLGYGILQAGSTAAYLGLFTLLNALIHFGVGYIIKTKKIADQNLFYLVIGLVFTFITITIPVQLNGNWVTLSWIALSVLLFWIGRTKKVVMYEQISFVIMFLAFVSWIHDGESFDLLKNKAIFNIGFLTSVSVTFGFGYIVYLNRKKEFHAAENQNTITNVMNIVLPVMLVIVSYFTFSNEINLYFENWFNSTAIKVPKQQEGDMDYTNYNYDILSLRTIFLMGYSLLFFGILSLFNIRKIKNKTLGITAIIFTLISLLAAETGGLFVLGELREAYIGRNLNEYYQIGFGYVLIRYVLFGCIAFGIYTLFKYITQEFMKPLNKNLKFIAEFAFYVSVLCFLSNELITWLDLAGNKSVFKLGLSILWG
;
A
#
# COMPACT_ATOMS: atom_id res chain seq x y z
N LYS A 1 63.25 8.54 10.80
CA LYS A 1 62.24 8.42 9.73
C LYS A 1 61.10 9.40 10.07
N PRO A 2 60.75 10.36 9.20
CA PRO A 2 59.60 11.21 9.45
C PRO A 2 58.35 10.34 9.50
N LYS A 3 57.50 10.56 10.52
CA LYS A 3 56.18 9.90 10.62
C LYS A 3 55.38 10.30 9.37
N GLN A 4 54.86 9.30 8.64
CA GLN A 4 53.87 9.56 7.61
C GLN A 4 52.64 10.19 8.30
N PRO A 5 52.10 11.28 7.78
CA PRO A 5 50.89 11.90 8.34
C PRO A 5 49.75 10.89 8.32
N SER A 6 48.95 10.85 9.40
CA SER A 6 47.78 9.98 9.50
C SER A 6 46.80 10.28 8.36
N ASP A 7 46.03 9.30 7.89
CA ASP A 7 45.01 9.49 6.84
C ASP A 7 44.02 10.64 7.21
N LEU A 8 43.79 10.86 8.49
CA LEU A 8 43.01 11.99 9.01
C LEU A 8 43.66 13.35 8.79
N GLU A 9 45.01 13.47 9.00
CA GLU A 9 45.74 14.72 8.74
C GLU A 9 45.79 15.07 7.25
N LYS A 10 45.83 14.06 6.39
CA LYS A 10 45.78 14.23 4.93
C LYS A 10 44.38 14.63 4.44
N ILE A 11 43.31 14.05 5.02
CA ILE A 11 41.93 14.39 4.72
C ILE A 11 41.59 15.79 5.24
N ILE A 12 42.03 16.16 6.44
CA ILE A 12 41.79 17.48 7.02
C ILE A 12 42.60 18.56 6.29
N GLY A 13 43.89 18.32 6.04
CA GLY A 13 44.78 19.30 5.41
C GLY A 13 44.51 19.54 3.93
N GLU A 14 44.28 18.46 3.13
CA GLU A 14 44.10 18.61 1.69
C GLU A 14 42.67 18.82 1.22
N SER A 15 41.66 18.39 1.99
CA SER A 15 40.28 18.44 1.56
C SER A 15 39.41 19.46 2.34
N TRP A 16 39.49 19.49 3.66
CA TRP A 16 38.64 20.34 4.49
C TRP A 16 39.14 21.79 4.60
N LEU A 17 40.45 21.99 4.77
CA LEU A 17 41.05 23.33 4.81
C LEU A 17 40.81 24.12 3.53
N ASN A 18 40.93 23.46 2.37
CA ASN A 18 40.64 24.05 1.07
C ASN A 18 39.17 24.46 0.92
N LYS A 19 38.23 23.66 1.40
CA LYS A 19 36.79 23.96 1.36
C LYS A 19 36.42 25.10 2.32
N ILE A 20 36.99 25.08 3.52
CA ILE A 20 36.81 26.14 4.53
C ILE A 20 37.44 27.45 4.03
N GLY A 21 38.60 27.40 3.39
CA GLY A 21 39.25 28.59 2.82
C GLY A 21 38.39 29.27 1.76
N ILE A 22 37.74 28.51 0.87
CA ILE A 22 36.82 29.07 -0.14
C ILE A 22 35.54 29.60 0.49
N LEU A 23 34.95 28.86 1.43
CA LEU A 23 33.80 29.36 2.18
C LEU A 23 34.16 30.72 2.87
N GLY A 24 35.35 30.81 3.47
CA GLY A 24 35.88 32.03 4.04
C GLY A 24 36.02 33.18 3.02
N ILE A 25 36.52 32.88 1.81
CA ILE A 25 36.64 33.89 0.73
C ILE A 25 35.24 34.34 0.27
N ILE A 26 34.29 33.45 0.07
CA ILE A 26 32.92 33.79 -0.33
C ILE A 26 32.26 34.65 0.75
N ILE A 27 32.35 34.25 2.01
CA ILE A 27 31.81 35.01 3.14
C ILE A 27 32.49 36.39 3.21
N GLY A 28 33.82 36.45 3.11
CA GLY A 28 34.57 37.68 3.12
C GLY A 28 34.20 38.65 2.01
N VAL A 29 34.04 38.18 0.79
CA VAL A 29 33.57 38.99 -0.35
C VAL A 29 32.13 39.45 -0.15
N THR A 30 31.28 38.64 0.46
CA THR A 30 29.88 39.00 0.78
C THR A 30 29.82 40.06 1.86
N ILE A 31 30.62 39.94 2.93
CA ILE A 31 30.69 40.90 4.03
C ILE A 31 31.29 42.25 3.55
N LEU A 32 32.38 42.22 2.78
CA LEU A 32 32.95 43.41 2.17
C LEU A 32 31.97 44.09 1.21
N GLY A 33 31.23 43.31 0.43
CA GLY A 33 30.17 43.80 -0.43
C GLY A 33 29.11 44.55 0.38
N LYS A 34 28.59 43.89 1.46
CA LYS A 34 27.57 44.46 2.33
C LYS A 34 28.09 45.72 3.04
N TYR A 35 29.27 45.67 3.65
CA TYR A 35 29.90 46.84 4.32
C TYR A 35 30.11 48.01 3.36
N SER A 36 30.55 47.73 2.13
CA SER A 36 30.71 48.74 1.09
C SER A 36 29.37 49.34 0.61
N ILE A 37 28.28 48.56 0.66
CA ILE A 37 26.92 49.02 0.37
C ILE A 37 26.43 49.95 1.49
N ASP A 38 26.55 49.50 2.75
CA ASP A 38 26.01 50.20 3.92
C ASP A 38 26.71 51.56 4.15
N ASN A 39 27.99 51.67 3.80
CA ASN A 39 28.79 52.86 4.00
C ASN A 39 29.01 53.73 2.74
N ASN A 40 28.41 53.41 1.60
CA ASN A 40 28.54 54.15 0.33
C ASN A 40 29.98 54.42 -0.12
N LEU A 41 30.94 53.57 0.27
CA LEU A 41 32.39 53.77 0.04
C LEU A 41 32.79 53.67 -1.44
N ILE A 42 32.08 52.91 -2.22
CA ILE A 42 32.41 52.62 -3.63
C ILE A 42 31.11 52.63 -4.46
N SER A 43 31.15 53.18 -5.65
CA SER A 43 29.98 53.22 -6.52
C SER A 43 29.48 51.81 -6.87
N PRO A 44 28.19 51.61 -7.12
CA PRO A 44 27.64 50.32 -7.53
C PRO A 44 28.36 49.68 -8.72
N LEU A 45 28.67 50.47 -9.73
CA LEU A 45 29.40 50.01 -10.92
C LEU A 45 30.80 49.50 -10.57
N THR A 46 31.52 50.24 -9.75
CA THR A 46 32.89 49.88 -9.31
C THR A 46 32.88 48.57 -8.51
N ARG A 47 31.86 48.35 -7.66
CA ARG A 47 31.69 47.08 -6.90
C ARG A 47 31.56 45.88 -7.83
N ILE A 48 30.73 46.02 -8.88
CA ILE A 48 30.52 44.95 -9.88
C ILE A 48 31.80 44.69 -10.68
N ILE A 49 32.50 45.72 -11.11
CA ILE A 49 33.78 45.59 -11.81
C ILE A 49 34.82 44.87 -10.95
N LEU A 50 34.98 45.25 -9.67
CA LEU A 50 35.90 44.61 -8.75
C LEU A 50 35.53 43.14 -8.48
N GLY A 51 34.23 42.83 -8.39
CA GLY A 51 33.74 41.47 -8.26
C GLY A 51 34.10 40.58 -9.46
N TYR A 52 33.87 41.09 -10.67
CA TYR A 52 34.29 40.38 -11.89
C TYR A 52 35.82 40.26 -11.98
N ALA A 53 36.57 41.30 -11.65
CA ALA A 53 38.03 41.26 -11.62
C ALA A 53 38.56 40.22 -10.63
N THR A 54 37.95 40.10 -9.45
CA THR A 54 38.29 39.07 -8.48
C THR A 54 37.99 37.66 -9.04
N GLY A 55 36.81 37.45 -9.67
CA GLY A 55 36.46 36.19 -10.33
C GLY A 55 37.43 35.83 -11.46
N ILE A 56 37.80 36.79 -12.31
CA ILE A 56 38.78 36.58 -13.40
C ILE A 56 40.14 36.25 -12.84
N GLY A 57 40.57 36.96 -11.78
CA GLY A 57 41.85 36.69 -11.10
C GLY A 57 41.93 35.29 -10.53
N LEU A 58 40.90 34.84 -9.81
CA LEU A 58 40.80 33.48 -9.27
C LEU A 58 40.76 32.44 -10.37
N LEU A 59 40.02 32.69 -11.46
CA LEU A 59 39.95 31.79 -12.62
C LEU A 59 41.31 31.65 -13.28
N GLY A 60 42.01 32.76 -13.57
CA GLY A 60 43.31 32.75 -14.19
C GLY A 60 44.38 32.07 -13.32
N PHE A 61 44.34 32.37 -11.99
CA PHE A 61 45.24 31.70 -11.05
C PHE A 61 44.92 30.21 -10.92
N GLY A 62 43.64 29.86 -10.87
CA GLY A 62 43.19 28.46 -10.90
C GLY A 62 43.71 27.72 -12.11
N ILE A 63 43.53 28.24 -13.34
CA ILE A 63 44.00 27.61 -14.57
C ILE A 63 45.52 27.42 -14.58
N LYS A 64 46.25 28.43 -14.12
CA LYS A 64 47.73 28.39 -14.05
C LYS A 64 48.25 27.30 -13.09
N LEU A 65 47.55 27.07 -11.99
CA LEU A 65 47.92 26.07 -10.98
C LEU A 65 47.56 24.63 -11.36
N LYS A 66 46.83 24.41 -12.44
CA LYS A 66 46.27 23.11 -12.80
C LYS A 66 47.32 22.00 -12.89
N GLU A 67 48.48 22.30 -13.51
CA GLU A 67 49.52 21.32 -13.73
C GLU A 67 50.22 20.82 -12.46
N LYS A 68 50.34 21.70 -11.44
CA LYS A 68 51.02 21.39 -10.18
C LYS A 68 50.09 20.97 -9.04
N PHE A 69 48.86 21.56 -8.98
CA PHE A 69 47.94 21.39 -7.88
C PHE A 69 46.49 21.27 -8.41
N GLU A 70 46.16 20.19 -9.13
CA GLU A 70 44.88 20.01 -9.83
C GLU A 70 43.66 20.14 -8.91
N SER A 71 43.71 19.54 -7.71
CA SER A 71 42.59 19.62 -6.74
C SER A 71 42.35 21.04 -6.26
N TYR A 72 43.42 21.77 -5.94
CA TYR A 72 43.32 23.18 -5.50
C TYR A 72 42.85 24.10 -6.64
N SER A 73 43.41 23.88 -7.84
CA SER A 73 42.97 24.57 -9.06
C SER A 73 41.47 24.40 -9.32
N ALA A 74 40.97 23.18 -9.19
CA ALA A 74 39.53 22.88 -9.36
C ALA A 74 38.66 23.68 -8.38
N VAL A 75 39.09 23.83 -7.15
CA VAL A 75 38.42 24.58 -6.11
C VAL A 75 38.42 26.09 -6.42
N LEU A 76 39.55 26.65 -6.87
CA LEU A 76 39.63 28.05 -7.30
C LEU A 76 38.73 28.37 -8.49
N VAL A 77 38.71 27.48 -9.49
CA VAL A 77 37.82 27.61 -10.64
C VAL A 77 36.35 27.56 -10.22
N SER A 78 35.99 26.67 -9.32
CA SER A 78 34.63 26.59 -8.77
C SER A 78 34.24 27.86 -8.01
N GLY A 79 35.15 28.40 -7.18
CA GLY A 79 34.94 29.65 -6.47
C GLY A 79 34.77 30.86 -7.40
N ALA A 80 35.59 30.93 -8.46
CA ALA A 80 35.45 31.93 -9.51
C ALA A 80 34.08 31.90 -10.19
N MET A 81 33.56 30.71 -10.51
CA MET A 81 32.22 30.54 -11.09
C MET A 81 31.12 31.00 -10.13
N ALA A 82 31.21 30.63 -8.86
CA ALA A 82 30.27 31.11 -7.85
C ALA A 82 30.25 32.63 -7.75
N ILE A 83 31.44 33.28 -7.75
CA ILE A 83 31.54 34.74 -7.75
C ILE A 83 30.88 35.33 -8.99
N PHE A 84 31.10 34.79 -10.18
CA PHE A 84 30.45 35.28 -11.39
C PHE A 84 28.92 35.22 -11.30
N TYR A 85 28.34 34.14 -10.79
CA TYR A 85 26.91 34.05 -10.57
C TYR A 85 26.40 35.13 -9.61
N PHE A 86 27.03 35.29 -8.45
CA PHE A 86 26.58 36.25 -7.43
C PHE A 86 26.75 37.71 -7.91
N ILE A 87 27.85 38.05 -8.54
CA ILE A 87 28.08 39.40 -9.06
C ILE A 87 27.12 39.77 -10.18
N THR A 88 26.82 38.82 -11.08
CA THR A 88 25.79 39.00 -12.13
C THR A 88 24.42 39.24 -11.50
N TYR A 89 24.09 38.48 -10.48
CA TYR A 89 22.83 38.66 -9.74
C TYR A 89 22.76 40.03 -9.08
N PHE A 90 23.82 40.46 -8.39
CA PHE A 90 23.85 41.78 -7.77
C PHE A 90 23.76 42.90 -8.80
N ALA A 91 24.45 42.79 -9.93
CA ALA A 91 24.37 43.76 -11.02
C ALA A 91 22.95 43.96 -11.54
N TYR A 92 22.17 42.87 -11.61
CA TYR A 92 20.77 42.88 -12.04
C TYR A 92 19.81 43.27 -10.92
N ALA A 93 19.76 42.49 -9.82
CA ALA A 93 18.69 42.55 -8.84
C ALA A 93 18.83 43.73 -7.84
N PHE A 94 20.06 44.04 -7.42
CA PHE A 94 20.29 45.07 -6.43
C PHE A 94 20.64 46.42 -7.04
N TYR A 95 21.39 46.42 -8.13
CA TYR A 95 21.89 47.69 -8.67
C TYR A 95 21.20 48.10 -9.98
N GLY A 96 20.44 47.23 -10.64
CA GLY A 96 19.76 47.54 -11.90
C GLY A 96 20.70 47.97 -13.04
N LEU A 97 22.00 47.59 -12.96
CA LEU A 97 23.02 47.97 -13.93
C LEU A 97 22.94 47.24 -15.27
N ILE A 98 22.32 46.08 -15.30
CA ILE A 98 22.15 45.27 -16.49
C ILE A 98 20.69 44.81 -16.60
N PRO A 99 20.15 44.71 -17.87
CA PRO A 99 18.80 44.21 -18.06
C PRO A 99 18.71 42.68 -17.79
N GLN A 100 17.50 42.18 -17.49
CA GLN A 100 17.22 40.79 -17.14
C GLN A 100 17.74 39.79 -18.20
N ILE A 101 17.54 40.12 -19.47
CA ILE A 101 17.97 39.28 -20.61
C ILE A 101 19.49 39.10 -20.61
N MET A 102 20.24 40.21 -20.34
CA MET A 102 21.70 40.16 -20.29
C MET A 102 22.22 39.38 -19.09
N ALA A 103 21.59 39.53 -17.91
CA ALA A 103 21.92 38.74 -16.72
C ALA A 103 21.68 37.24 -16.99
N PHE A 104 20.56 36.89 -17.59
CA PHE A 104 20.22 35.52 -17.96
C PHE A 104 21.25 34.94 -18.95
N ALA A 105 21.60 35.67 -20.01
CA ALA A 105 22.58 35.24 -21.00
C ALA A 105 23.97 34.97 -20.36
N LEU A 106 24.44 35.88 -19.50
CA LEU A 106 25.71 35.72 -18.77
C LEU A 106 25.69 34.48 -17.87
N MET A 107 24.62 34.25 -17.12
CA MET A 107 24.49 33.08 -16.25
C MET A 107 24.47 31.76 -17.04
N VAL A 108 23.81 31.73 -18.21
CA VAL A 108 23.85 30.59 -19.12
C VAL A 108 25.27 30.32 -19.62
N VAL A 109 26.00 31.38 -20.04
CA VAL A 109 27.41 31.27 -20.47
C VAL A 109 28.28 30.70 -19.34
N PHE A 110 28.11 31.19 -18.10
CA PHE A 110 28.84 30.65 -16.94
C PHE A 110 28.50 29.18 -16.66
N THR A 111 27.24 28.80 -16.85
CA THR A 111 26.82 27.38 -16.72
C THR A 111 27.55 26.50 -17.73
N VAL A 112 27.53 26.87 -19.00
CA VAL A 112 28.20 26.13 -20.07
C VAL A 112 29.71 26.03 -19.80
N PHE A 113 30.33 27.14 -19.40
CA PHE A 113 31.75 27.18 -19.06
C PHE A 113 32.08 26.30 -17.85
N THR A 114 31.23 26.31 -16.83
CA THR A 114 31.39 25.47 -15.64
C THR A 114 31.30 23.97 -15.97
N VAL A 115 30.36 23.58 -16.83
CA VAL A 115 30.24 22.19 -17.32
C VAL A 115 31.50 21.79 -18.12
N PHE A 116 31.98 22.67 -18.99
CA PHE A 116 33.21 22.42 -19.75
C PHE A 116 34.44 22.27 -18.82
N ALA A 117 34.57 23.17 -17.85
CA ALA A 117 35.63 23.10 -16.84
C ALA A 117 35.53 21.80 -16.03
N ALA A 118 34.35 21.40 -15.59
CA ALA A 118 34.12 20.15 -14.86
C ALA A 118 34.59 18.92 -15.65
N LEU A 119 34.29 18.85 -16.93
CA LEU A 119 34.71 17.79 -17.83
C LEU A 119 36.24 17.77 -18.01
N LYS A 120 36.85 18.97 -18.18
CA LYS A 120 38.31 19.10 -18.38
C LYS A 120 39.13 18.78 -17.13
N TYR A 121 38.59 19.11 -15.94
CA TYR A 121 39.18 18.78 -14.65
C TYR A 121 38.81 17.39 -14.14
N ASN A 122 37.86 16.74 -14.77
CA ASN A 122 37.31 15.47 -14.33
C ASN A 122 36.83 15.47 -12.87
N ARG A 123 36.18 16.56 -12.44
CA ARG A 123 35.75 16.78 -11.04
C ARG A 123 34.27 17.09 -10.98
N SER A 124 33.48 16.21 -10.33
CA SER A 124 32.04 16.38 -10.15
C SER A 124 31.66 17.60 -9.32
N VAL A 125 32.53 18.03 -8.39
CA VAL A 125 32.28 19.21 -7.53
C VAL A 125 32.11 20.48 -8.37
N ILE A 126 32.92 20.68 -9.43
CA ILE A 126 32.78 21.84 -10.34
C ILE A 126 31.42 21.80 -11.04
N ALA A 127 31.01 20.62 -11.51
CA ALA A 127 29.72 20.44 -12.16
C ALA A 127 28.54 20.70 -11.22
N ILE A 128 28.64 20.29 -9.94
CA ILE A 128 27.59 20.52 -8.94
C ILE A 128 27.44 22.02 -8.64
N ILE A 129 28.54 22.77 -8.50
CA ILE A 129 28.48 24.22 -8.26
C ILE A 129 27.82 24.92 -9.45
N GLY A 130 28.21 24.56 -10.69
CA GLY A 130 27.54 25.09 -11.88
C GLY A 130 26.05 24.72 -11.96
N LEU A 131 25.71 23.51 -11.54
CA LEU A 131 24.34 23.03 -11.48
C LEU A 131 23.49 23.81 -10.48
N VAL A 132 23.99 23.99 -9.25
CA VAL A 132 23.31 24.81 -8.21
C VAL A 132 23.08 26.23 -8.72
N GLY A 133 24.10 26.85 -9.34
CA GLY A 133 23.96 28.14 -9.98
C GLY A 133 22.88 28.14 -11.06
N ALA A 134 22.90 27.15 -11.95
CA ALA A 134 21.92 27.03 -13.02
C ALA A 134 20.46 26.91 -12.50
N TYR A 135 20.21 26.08 -11.50
CA TYR A 135 18.85 25.98 -10.91
C TYR A 135 18.44 27.24 -10.15
N ALA A 136 19.39 28.01 -9.59
CA ALA A 136 19.11 29.26 -8.91
C ALA A 136 18.71 30.40 -9.85
N VAL A 137 19.18 30.38 -11.11
CA VAL A 137 18.97 31.46 -12.10
C VAL A 137 17.52 31.89 -12.26
N PRO A 138 16.54 31.01 -12.47
CA PRO A 138 15.15 31.42 -12.64
C PRO A 138 14.59 32.14 -11.42
N PHE A 139 14.98 31.72 -10.20
CA PHE A 139 14.50 32.32 -8.97
C PHE A 139 15.18 33.66 -8.69
N LEU A 140 16.48 33.74 -8.97
CA LEU A 140 17.26 34.94 -8.77
C LEU A 140 16.87 36.07 -9.75
N LEU A 141 16.44 35.69 -10.97
CA LEU A 141 16.11 36.66 -12.04
C LEU A 141 14.60 36.88 -12.22
N SER A 142 13.75 36.14 -11.51
CA SER A 142 12.30 36.24 -11.63
C SER A 142 11.77 37.59 -11.15
N LYS A 143 10.87 38.19 -11.93
CA LYS A 143 10.05 39.36 -11.56
C LYS A 143 8.60 38.96 -11.27
N ASN A 144 8.36 37.78 -10.69
CA ASN A 144 7.03 37.23 -10.42
C ASN A 144 6.14 37.16 -11.69
N SER A 145 6.75 36.90 -12.85
CA SER A 145 6.02 36.80 -14.13
C SER A 145 5.05 35.61 -14.19
N GLY A 146 5.12 34.67 -13.23
CA GLY A 146 4.23 33.50 -13.13
C GLY A 146 4.32 32.50 -14.31
N ASN A 147 5.28 32.67 -15.24
CA ASN A 147 5.34 31.82 -16.44
C ASN A 147 6.01 30.47 -16.17
N VAL A 148 5.19 29.53 -15.73
CA VAL A 148 5.58 28.15 -15.37
C VAL A 148 6.20 27.41 -16.55
N THR A 149 5.68 27.62 -17.77
CA THR A 149 6.21 26.99 -18.98
C THR A 149 7.67 27.33 -19.21
N THR A 150 8.02 28.61 -19.05
CA THR A 150 9.41 29.08 -19.20
C THR A 150 10.32 28.45 -18.16
N LEU A 151 9.89 28.40 -16.90
CA LEU A 151 10.65 27.81 -15.80
C LEU A 151 10.95 26.32 -16.08
N PHE A 152 9.92 25.53 -16.39
CA PHE A 152 10.09 24.09 -16.59
C PHE A 152 10.81 23.75 -17.90
N THR A 153 10.62 24.55 -18.94
CA THR A 153 11.43 24.41 -20.18
C THR A 153 12.91 24.63 -19.88
N TYR A 154 13.25 25.65 -19.11
CA TYR A 154 14.62 25.90 -18.69
C TYR A 154 15.20 24.75 -17.87
N ILE A 155 14.46 24.23 -16.88
CA ILE A 155 14.89 23.06 -16.07
C ILE A 155 15.07 21.82 -16.97
N THR A 156 14.20 21.65 -17.97
CA THR A 156 14.31 20.55 -18.96
C THR A 156 15.63 20.65 -19.72
N ILE A 157 16.02 21.84 -20.16
CA ILE A 157 17.30 22.07 -20.89
C ILE A 157 18.49 21.72 -19.99
N ILE A 158 18.47 22.14 -18.72
CA ILE A 158 19.52 21.77 -17.74
C ILE A 158 19.61 20.26 -17.58
N ASN A 159 18.48 19.59 -17.38
CA ASN A 159 18.43 18.14 -17.21
C ASN A 159 18.88 17.38 -18.46
N LEU A 160 18.60 17.88 -19.67
CA LEU A 160 19.15 17.34 -20.93
C LEU A 160 20.67 17.49 -20.97
N GLY A 161 21.20 18.61 -20.51
CA GLY A 161 22.64 18.81 -20.38
C GLY A 161 23.29 17.78 -19.42
N ILE A 162 22.63 17.49 -18.29
CA ILE A 162 23.09 16.47 -17.33
C ILE A 162 23.04 15.06 -17.94
N LEU A 163 21.96 14.74 -18.67
CA LEU A 163 21.85 13.48 -19.42
C LEU A 163 23.01 13.33 -20.41
N ALA A 164 23.31 14.37 -21.18
CA ALA A 164 24.41 14.37 -22.14
C ALA A 164 25.78 14.20 -21.46
N VAL A 165 26.00 14.87 -20.32
CA VAL A 165 27.22 14.70 -19.53
C VAL A 165 27.33 13.29 -18.96
N SER A 166 26.22 12.71 -18.47
CA SER A 166 26.19 11.38 -17.87
C SER A 166 26.47 10.24 -18.86
N ILE A 167 26.24 10.47 -20.16
CA ILE A 167 26.65 9.53 -21.21
C ILE A 167 28.18 9.42 -21.30
N LYS A 168 28.90 10.54 -21.14
CA LYS A 168 30.37 10.58 -21.18
C LYS A 168 31.01 10.25 -19.84
N LYS A 169 30.43 10.80 -18.74
CA LYS A 169 30.93 10.62 -17.38
C LYS A 169 29.78 10.57 -16.38
N TYR A 170 29.61 9.41 -15.78
CA TYR A 170 28.57 9.23 -14.77
C TYR A 170 29.06 9.66 -13.38
N TRP A 171 28.71 10.87 -12.99
CA TRP A 171 28.92 11.35 -11.63
C TRP A 171 27.63 11.20 -10.83
N LYS A 172 27.58 10.17 -9.97
CA LYS A 172 26.39 9.86 -9.15
C LYS A 172 25.88 11.07 -8.35
N SER A 173 26.80 11.85 -7.79
CA SER A 173 26.47 13.07 -7.02
C SER A 173 25.77 14.13 -7.87
N LEU A 174 26.17 14.30 -9.14
CA LEU A 174 25.51 15.23 -10.05
C LEU A 174 24.07 14.80 -10.35
N TYR A 175 23.87 13.51 -10.58
CA TYR A 175 22.54 12.93 -10.78
C TYR A 175 21.65 13.11 -9.54
N TYR A 176 22.16 12.84 -8.33
CA TYR A 176 21.40 12.98 -7.09
C TYR A 176 20.97 14.43 -6.83
N VAL A 177 21.89 15.37 -7.03
CA VAL A 177 21.60 16.80 -6.83
C VAL A 177 20.58 17.30 -7.85
N SER A 178 20.72 16.95 -9.12
CA SER A 178 19.77 17.33 -10.16
C SER A 178 18.37 16.75 -9.92
N PHE A 179 18.31 15.48 -9.51
CA PHE A 179 17.06 14.81 -9.13
C PHE A 179 16.37 15.56 -7.99
N ALA A 180 17.10 15.85 -6.91
CA ALA A 180 16.55 16.53 -5.76
C ALA A 180 16.04 17.94 -6.11
N PHE A 181 16.83 18.75 -6.79
CA PHE A 181 16.40 20.11 -7.16
C PHE A 181 15.19 20.10 -8.11
N THR A 182 15.19 19.26 -9.12
CA THR A 182 14.08 19.19 -10.08
C THR A 182 12.76 18.86 -9.37
N TRP A 183 12.74 17.77 -8.57
CA TRP A 183 11.52 17.36 -7.90
C TRP A 183 11.11 18.28 -6.77
N LEU A 184 12.05 18.89 -6.04
CA LEU A 184 11.73 19.91 -5.02
C LEU A 184 11.11 21.15 -5.67
N ILE A 185 11.71 21.69 -6.73
CA ILE A 185 11.17 22.86 -7.43
C ILE A 185 9.77 22.55 -7.98
N TYR A 186 9.61 21.37 -8.58
CA TYR A 186 8.32 20.94 -9.09
C TYR A 186 7.28 20.78 -7.98
N ALA A 187 7.64 20.18 -6.85
CA ALA A 187 6.75 19.99 -5.71
C ALA A 187 6.34 21.34 -5.09
N PHE A 188 7.28 22.26 -4.89
CA PHE A 188 6.96 23.61 -4.39
C PHE A 188 5.96 24.31 -5.31
N TRP A 189 6.21 24.27 -6.61
CA TRP A 189 5.28 24.85 -7.56
C TRP A 189 3.91 24.15 -7.52
N HIS A 190 3.86 22.83 -7.46
CA HIS A 190 2.63 22.07 -7.41
C HIS A 190 1.78 22.43 -6.20
N PHE A 191 2.37 22.54 -5.01
CA PHE A 191 1.66 22.90 -3.79
C PHE A 191 1.20 24.37 -3.78
N ASP A 192 1.99 25.29 -4.33
CA ASP A 192 1.61 26.69 -4.46
C ASP A 192 0.47 26.87 -5.48
N SER A 193 0.52 26.13 -6.58
CA SER A 193 -0.47 26.18 -7.67
C SER A 193 -1.70 25.29 -7.45
N TYR A 194 -1.77 24.54 -6.35
CA TYR A 194 -2.87 23.58 -6.09
C TYR A 194 -4.25 24.25 -6.09
N TYR A 195 -4.32 25.48 -5.61
CA TYR A 195 -5.55 26.28 -5.55
C TYR A 195 -5.95 26.96 -6.87
N LEU A 196 -5.07 26.94 -7.87
CA LEU A 196 -5.36 27.50 -9.18
C LEU A 196 -6.04 26.44 -10.05
N ASP A 197 -7.35 26.54 -10.19
CA ASP A 197 -8.18 25.55 -10.93
C ASP A 197 -8.16 25.75 -12.46
N GLU A 198 -7.06 26.21 -13.02
CA GLU A 198 -6.90 26.38 -14.46
C GLU A 198 -6.47 25.05 -15.12
N ALA A 199 -7.32 24.47 -15.96
CA ALA A 199 -7.04 23.24 -16.71
C ALA A 199 -5.74 23.30 -17.51
N LYS A 200 -5.38 24.49 -18.02
CA LYS A 200 -4.14 24.73 -18.75
C LYS A 200 -2.90 24.55 -17.85
N ILE A 201 -2.94 25.03 -16.61
CA ILE A 201 -1.82 24.93 -15.65
C ILE A 201 -1.63 23.45 -15.24
N LYS A 202 -2.73 22.74 -14.99
CA LYS A 202 -2.73 21.29 -14.68
C LYS A 202 -2.12 20.48 -15.82
N THR A 203 -2.51 20.76 -17.06
CA THR A 203 -1.97 20.07 -18.25
C THR A 203 -0.48 20.32 -18.42
N ILE A 204 -0.01 21.57 -18.30
CA ILE A 204 1.41 21.92 -18.38
C ILE A 204 2.19 21.20 -17.29
N GLY A 205 1.66 21.19 -16.03
CA GLY A 205 2.28 20.47 -14.93
C GLY A 205 2.47 18.98 -15.24
N LEU A 206 1.42 18.29 -15.68
CA LEU A 206 1.49 16.86 -15.98
C LEU A 206 2.50 16.55 -17.11
N VAL A 207 2.53 17.39 -18.15
CA VAL A 207 3.49 17.24 -19.26
C VAL A 207 4.93 17.33 -18.75
N PHE A 208 5.27 18.37 -17.96
CA PHE A 208 6.63 18.53 -17.44
C PHE A 208 6.99 17.48 -16.39
N ALA A 209 6.05 17.07 -15.53
CA ALA A 209 6.28 15.93 -14.63
C ALA A 209 6.65 14.66 -15.41
N THR A 210 5.94 14.39 -16.51
CA THR A 210 6.22 13.25 -17.39
C THR A 210 7.59 13.36 -18.05
N ILE A 211 7.96 14.55 -18.53
CA ILE A 211 9.29 14.80 -19.12
C ILE A 211 10.38 14.54 -18.08
N PHE A 212 10.27 15.10 -16.87
CA PHE A 212 11.27 14.91 -15.81
C PHE A 212 11.38 13.44 -15.38
N PHE A 213 10.25 12.77 -15.19
CA PHE A 213 10.20 11.34 -14.90
C PHE A 213 10.96 10.52 -15.94
N LEU A 214 10.65 10.72 -17.23
CA LEU A 214 11.27 9.98 -18.31
C LEU A 214 12.77 10.31 -18.45
N MET A 215 13.18 11.56 -18.22
CA MET A 215 14.59 11.95 -18.27
C MET A 215 15.41 11.28 -17.17
N PHE A 216 14.97 11.33 -15.92
CA PHE A 216 15.68 10.66 -14.83
C PHE A 216 15.67 9.14 -14.97
N TYR A 217 14.58 8.59 -15.51
CA TYR A 217 14.50 7.17 -15.82
C TYR A 217 15.49 6.79 -16.94
N ALA A 218 15.57 7.60 -17.99
CA ALA A 218 16.52 7.40 -19.09
C ALA A 218 17.97 7.48 -18.59
N VAL A 219 18.33 8.45 -17.72
CA VAL A 219 19.68 8.55 -17.13
C VAL A 219 20.02 7.27 -16.36
N ALA A 220 19.10 6.81 -15.50
CA ALA A 220 19.30 5.61 -14.68
C ALA A 220 19.54 4.37 -15.54
N ILE A 221 18.80 4.19 -16.63
CA ILE A 221 18.90 3.02 -17.52
C ILE A 221 20.11 3.12 -18.46
N THR A 222 20.33 4.29 -19.06
CA THR A 222 21.43 4.51 -20.03
C THR A 222 22.78 4.23 -19.39
N ASN A 223 22.99 4.67 -18.16
CA ASN A 223 24.22 4.41 -17.43
C ASN A 223 24.48 2.92 -17.19
N ARG A 224 23.41 2.13 -16.97
CA ARG A 224 23.51 0.67 -16.80
C ARG A 224 23.84 -0.04 -18.11
N ILE A 225 23.30 0.45 -19.22
CA ILE A 225 23.59 -0.10 -20.54
C ILE A 225 25.04 0.17 -20.95
N ILE A 226 25.51 1.41 -20.75
CA ILE A 226 26.82 1.86 -21.23
C ILE A 226 27.95 1.42 -20.32
N GLN A 227 27.81 1.59 -18.99
CA GLN A 227 28.90 1.36 -18.04
C GLN A 227 28.89 -0.03 -17.41
N LYS A 228 27.84 -0.83 -17.62
CA LYS A 228 27.68 -2.20 -17.08
C LYS A 228 27.87 -2.29 -15.55
N GLU A 229 27.61 -1.21 -14.81
CA GLU A 229 27.71 -1.20 -13.36
C GLU A 229 26.55 -1.96 -12.73
N LYS A 230 26.82 -2.65 -11.61
CA LYS A 230 25.79 -3.33 -10.80
C LYS A 230 24.91 -2.31 -10.06
N LEU A 231 23.67 -2.68 -9.83
CA LEU A 231 22.70 -1.86 -9.10
C LEU A 231 23.11 -1.70 -7.64
N VAL A 232 23.25 -0.45 -7.18
CA VAL A 232 23.52 -0.11 -5.77
C VAL A 232 22.19 0.25 -5.09
N LYS A 233 22.09 0.06 -3.78
CA LYS A 233 20.87 0.36 -3.00
C LYS A 233 20.32 1.77 -3.25
N THR A 234 21.20 2.75 -3.37
CA THR A 234 20.82 4.15 -3.64
C THR A 234 20.13 4.32 -4.99
N ASP A 235 20.57 3.60 -6.03
CA ASP A 235 19.97 3.66 -7.35
C ASP A 235 18.55 3.05 -7.35
N ILE A 236 18.35 1.98 -6.57
CA ILE A 236 17.03 1.38 -6.35
C ILE A 236 16.09 2.40 -5.71
N ILE A 237 16.54 3.06 -4.64
CA ILE A 237 15.75 4.06 -3.92
C ILE A 237 15.37 5.21 -4.85
N LEU A 238 16.31 5.73 -5.64
CA LEU A 238 16.03 6.84 -6.56
C LEU A 238 15.07 6.46 -7.69
N LEU A 239 15.17 5.24 -8.21
CA LEU A 239 14.26 4.76 -9.24
C LEU A 239 12.83 4.60 -8.68
N LEU A 240 12.71 4.07 -7.47
CA LEU A 240 11.43 4.00 -6.75
C LEU A 240 10.89 5.40 -6.47
N LEU A 241 11.70 6.29 -5.92
CA LEU A 241 11.30 7.67 -5.64
C LEU A 241 10.84 8.40 -6.90
N ASN A 242 11.58 8.27 -8.02
CA ASN A 242 11.19 8.86 -9.30
C ASN A 242 9.80 8.41 -9.75
N SER A 243 9.52 7.11 -9.62
CA SER A 243 8.24 6.52 -10.03
C SER A 243 7.09 6.95 -9.12
N PHE A 244 7.30 6.94 -7.79
CA PHE A 244 6.24 7.29 -6.85
C PHE A 244 6.03 8.80 -6.70
N ILE A 245 7.06 9.64 -6.85
CA ILE A 245 6.90 11.10 -6.88
C ILE A 245 6.09 11.49 -8.12
N TYR A 246 6.48 10.99 -9.29
CA TYR A 246 5.73 11.22 -10.53
C TYR A 246 4.27 10.79 -10.40
N PHE A 247 4.03 9.58 -9.90
CA PHE A 247 2.69 9.06 -9.69
C PHE A 247 1.89 9.92 -8.70
N GLY A 248 2.46 10.24 -7.54
CA GLY A 248 1.77 11.01 -6.49
C GLY A 248 1.40 12.43 -6.95
N LEU A 249 2.33 13.13 -7.59
CA LEU A 249 2.08 14.48 -8.13
C LEU A 249 1.10 14.46 -9.29
N GLY A 250 1.24 13.50 -10.21
CA GLY A 250 0.30 13.34 -11.33
C GLY A 250 -1.10 12.95 -10.88
N TYR A 251 -1.21 12.08 -9.86
CA TYR A 251 -2.47 11.72 -9.23
C TYR A 251 -3.13 12.96 -8.61
N GLY A 252 -2.36 13.76 -7.84
CA GLY A 252 -2.85 15.01 -7.24
C GLY A 252 -3.38 16.01 -8.28
N ILE A 253 -2.71 16.12 -9.45
CA ILE A 253 -3.18 16.98 -10.55
C ILE A 253 -4.52 16.48 -11.13
N LEU A 254 -4.65 15.17 -11.35
CA LEU A 254 -5.77 14.58 -12.06
C LEU A 254 -7.02 14.33 -11.20
N GLN A 255 -6.87 14.17 -9.87
CA GLN A 255 -8.01 13.82 -9.02
C GLN A 255 -9.08 14.91 -8.89
N ALA A 256 -8.77 16.16 -9.25
CA ALA A 256 -9.68 17.29 -9.13
C ALA A 256 -10.49 17.53 -10.40
N GLY A 257 -11.83 17.59 -10.26
CA GLY A 257 -12.74 17.96 -11.36
C GLY A 257 -12.96 16.87 -12.40
N SER A 258 -13.18 17.27 -13.67
CA SER A 258 -13.49 16.36 -14.78
C SER A 258 -12.35 15.42 -15.18
N THR A 259 -11.12 15.69 -14.74
CA THR A 259 -9.93 14.88 -15.04
C THR A 259 -9.81 13.63 -14.22
N ALA A 260 -10.59 13.48 -13.14
CA ALA A 260 -10.60 12.29 -12.29
C ALA A 260 -10.92 10.98 -13.04
N ALA A 261 -11.72 11.06 -14.10
CA ALA A 261 -12.03 9.91 -14.97
C ALA A 261 -10.78 9.30 -15.64
N TYR A 262 -9.69 10.06 -15.78
CA TYR A 262 -8.45 9.60 -16.40
C TYR A 262 -7.42 9.04 -15.41
N LEU A 263 -7.72 9.02 -14.12
CA LEU A 263 -6.78 8.52 -13.08
C LEU A 263 -6.37 7.07 -13.31
N GLY A 264 -7.32 6.20 -13.62
CA GLY A 264 -7.02 4.80 -13.90
C GLY A 264 -6.16 4.63 -15.15
N LEU A 265 -6.46 5.40 -16.22
CA LEU A 265 -5.65 5.41 -17.42
C LEU A 265 -4.22 5.91 -17.15
N PHE A 266 -4.07 6.99 -16.39
CA PHE A 266 -2.76 7.51 -15.98
C PHE A 266 -1.96 6.47 -15.18
N THR A 267 -2.61 5.78 -14.24
CA THR A 267 -1.97 4.73 -13.44
C THR A 267 -1.55 3.53 -14.30
N LEU A 268 -2.40 3.12 -15.24
CA LEU A 268 -2.08 2.06 -16.19
C LEU A 268 -0.93 2.45 -17.13
N LEU A 269 -0.87 3.68 -17.59
CA LEU A 269 0.24 4.19 -18.41
C LEU A 269 1.57 4.14 -17.64
N ASN A 270 1.57 4.39 -16.34
CA ASN A 270 2.76 4.16 -15.50
C ASN A 270 3.22 2.72 -15.56
N ALA A 271 2.30 1.75 -15.40
CA ALA A 271 2.63 0.34 -15.54
C ALA A 271 3.21 0.01 -16.93
N LEU A 272 2.62 0.57 -18.00
CA LEU A 272 3.08 0.35 -19.38
C LEU A 272 4.48 0.93 -19.63
N ILE A 273 4.81 2.09 -19.08
CA ILE A 273 6.16 2.68 -19.17
C ILE A 273 7.18 1.74 -18.52
N HIS A 274 6.91 1.27 -17.31
CA HIS A 274 7.79 0.31 -16.64
C HIS A 274 7.89 -1.01 -17.39
N PHE A 275 6.79 -1.50 -17.96
CA PHE A 275 6.81 -2.70 -18.81
C PHE A 275 7.69 -2.52 -20.04
N GLY A 276 7.58 -1.39 -20.74
CA GLY A 276 8.44 -1.04 -21.88
C GLY A 276 9.92 -1.04 -21.52
N VAL A 277 10.27 -0.47 -20.36
CA VAL A 277 11.65 -0.50 -19.84
C VAL A 277 12.09 -1.92 -19.51
N GLY A 278 11.24 -2.73 -18.84
CA GLY A 278 11.52 -4.13 -18.56
C GLY A 278 11.76 -4.95 -19.83
N TYR A 279 10.99 -4.67 -20.89
CA TYR A 279 11.19 -5.26 -22.21
C TYR A 279 12.54 -4.88 -22.84
N ILE A 280 12.94 -3.60 -22.74
CA ILE A 280 14.27 -3.12 -23.22
C ILE A 280 15.40 -3.80 -22.46
N ILE A 281 15.30 -3.89 -21.12
CA ILE A 281 16.30 -4.56 -20.28
C ILE A 281 16.48 -6.02 -20.71
N LYS A 282 15.38 -6.72 -20.95
CA LYS A 282 15.40 -8.12 -21.37
C LYS A 282 16.00 -8.31 -22.78
N THR A 283 15.57 -7.49 -23.75
CA THR A 283 16.01 -7.60 -25.15
C THR A 283 17.47 -7.20 -25.34
N LYS A 284 17.93 -6.18 -24.61
CA LYS A 284 19.33 -5.76 -24.63
C LYS A 284 20.26 -6.64 -23.78
N LYS A 285 19.72 -7.72 -23.17
CA LYS A 285 20.47 -8.67 -22.33
C LYS A 285 21.31 -7.96 -21.26
N ILE A 286 20.73 -6.93 -20.63
CA ILE A 286 21.39 -6.23 -19.52
C ILE A 286 21.50 -7.22 -18.36
N ALA A 287 22.75 -7.49 -17.93
CA ALA A 287 23.08 -8.60 -17.04
C ALA A 287 22.57 -8.44 -15.58
N ASP A 288 21.98 -7.30 -15.21
CA ASP A 288 21.50 -7.05 -13.86
C ASP A 288 20.06 -7.56 -13.66
N GLN A 289 19.97 -8.79 -13.14
CA GLN A 289 18.68 -9.42 -12.81
C GLN A 289 17.90 -8.62 -11.75
N ASN A 290 18.57 -7.96 -10.83
CA ASN A 290 17.92 -7.17 -9.77
C ASN A 290 17.20 -5.95 -10.36
N LEU A 291 17.80 -5.29 -11.35
CA LEU A 291 17.14 -4.20 -12.07
C LEU A 291 15.89 -4.69 -12.81
N PHE A 292 15.98 -5.83 -13.48
CA PHE A 292 14.83 -6.42 -14.17
C PHE A 292 13.69 -6.72 -13.19
N TYR A 293 14.01 -7.38 -12.06
CA TYR A 293 13.00 -7.68 -11.04
C TYR A 293 12.41 -6.43 -10.40
N LEU A 294 13.21 -5.40 -10.16
CA LEU A 294 12.72 -4.13 -9.64
C LEU A 294 11.70 -3.48 -10.59
N VAL A 295 12.05 -3.40 -11.88
CA VAL A 295 11.19 -2.78 -12.90
C VAL A 295 9.90 -3.60 -13.08
N ILE A 296 9.98 -4.92 -13.13
CA ILE A 296 8.79 -5.80 -13.20
C ILE A 296 7.96 -5.69 -11.91
N GLY A 297 8.60 -5.53 -10.76
CA GLY A 297 7.91 -5.23 -9.50
C GLY A 297 7.07 -3.95 -9.58
N LEU A 298 7.63 -2.87 -10.17
CA LEU A 298 6.90 -1.62 -10.41
C LEU A 298 5.72 -1.81 -11.38
N VAL A 299 5.87 -2.62 -12.44
CA VAL A 299 4.76 -2.96 -13.34
C VAL A 299 3.58 -3.52 -12.55
N PHE A 300 3.81 -4.55 -11.74
CA PHE A 300 2.75 -5.16 -10.94
C PHE A 300 2.22 -4.22 -9.86
N THR A 301 3.07 -3.40 -9.25
CA THR A 301 2.64 -2.39 -8.29
C THR A 301 1.65 -1.43 -8.93
N PHE A 302 1.96 -0.85 -10.09
CA PHE A 302 1.05 0.08 -10.76
C PHE A 302 -0.19 -0.58 -11.34
N ILE A 303 -0.12 -1.82 -11.82
CA ILE A 303 -1.33 -2.61 -12.18
C ILE A 303 -2.22 -2.80 -10.95
N THR A 304 -1.64 -3.17 -9.80
CA THR A 304 -2.38 -3.38 -8.56
C THR A 304 -3.05 -2.09 -8.07
N ILE A 305 -2.36 -0.94 -8.19
CA ILE A 305 -2.90 0.37 -7.83
C ILE A 305 -3.98 0.83 -8.82
N THR A 306 -3.84 0.49 -10.11
CA THR A 306 -4.85 0.85 -11.15
C THR A 306 -6.23 0.30 -10.79
N ILE A 307 -6.30 -0.87 -10.19
CA ILE A 307 -7.56 -1.54 -9.85
C ILE A 307 -8.42 -0.67 -8.91
N PRO A 308 -8.00 -0.27 -7.69
CA PRO A 308 -8.83 0.56 -6.81
C PRO A 308 -8.95 2.02 -7.27
N VAL A 309 -8.07 2.48 -8.15
CA VAL A 309 -8.18 3.81 -8.76
C VAL A 309 -9.30 3.87 -9.80
N GLN A 310 -9.54 2.77 -10.52
CA GLN A 310 -10.54 2.71 -11.59
C GLN A 310 -11.84 2.01 -11.18
N LEU A 311 -11.77 1.05 -10.24
CA LEU A 311 -12.88 0.22 -9.82
C LEU A 311 -13.26 0.53 -8.37
N ASN A 312 -14.50 0.25 -8.01
CA ASN A 312 -15.00 0.45 -6.66
C ASN A 312 -15.61 -0.84 -6.09
N GLY A 313 -15.57 -0.96 -4.75
CA GLY A 313 -16.22 -2.04 -4.00
C GLY A 313 -15.79 -3.42 -4.47
N ASN A 314 -16.73 -4.34 -4.58
CA ASN A 314 -16.51 -5.75 -4.89
C ASN A 314 -15.66 -6.03 -6.15
N TRP A 315 -15.65 -5.12 -7.14
CA TRP A 315 -14.83 -5.25 -8.34
C TRP A 315 -13.33 -5.16 -8.07
N VAL A 316 -12.95 -4.40 -7.04
CA VAL A 316 -11.55 -4.31 -6.58
C VAL A 316 -11.12 -5.67 -6.05
N THR A 317 -11.91 -6.25 -5.16
CA THR A 317 -11.63 -7.55 -4.54
C THR A 317 -11.56 -8.68 -5.59
N LEU A 318 -12.54 -8.73 -6.51
CA LEU A 318 -12.56 -9.70 -7.62
C LEU A 318 -11.31 -9.59 -8.51
N SER A 319 -10.89 -8.38 -8.84
CA SER A 319 -9.71 -8.15 -9.69
C SER A 319 -8.41 -8.52 -8.95
N TRP A 320 -8.29 -8.17 -7.68
CA TRP A 320 -7.10 -8.52 -6.89
C TRP A 320 -6.99 -10.02 -6.65
N ILE A 321 -8.09 -10.73 -6.36
CA ILE A 321 -8.02 -12.19 -6.20
C ILE A 321 -7.64 -12.87 -7.52
N ALA A 322 -8.20 -12.44 -8.66
CA ALA A 322 -7.85 -12.96 -9.97
C ALA A 322 -6.36 -12.72 -10.30
N LEU A 323 -5.86 -11.51 -10.06
CA LEU A 323 -4.45 -11.15 -10.26
C LEU A 323 -3.53 -11.97 -9.36
N SER A 324 -3.87 -12.15 -8.09
CA SER A 324 -3.07 -12.92 -7.14
C SER A 324 -2.97 -14.41 -7.54
N VAL A 325 -4.10 -15.00 -7.94
CA VAL A 325 -4.16 -16.39 -8.43
C VAL A 325 -3.30 -16.57 -9.68
N LEU A 326 -3.40 -15.64 -10.64
CA LEU A 326 -2.62 -15.66 -11.86
C LEU A 326 -1.11 -15.58 -11.58
N LEU A 327 -0.69 -14.62 -10.73
CA LEU A 327 0.72 -14.45 -10.38
C LEU A 327 1.28 -15.65 -9.61
N PHE A 328 0.51 -16.21 -8.68
CA PHE A 328 0.92 -17.40 -7.96
C PHE A 328 1.08 -18.60 -8.90
N TRP A 329 0.13 -18.81 -9.80
CA TRP A 329 0.18 -19.86 -10.80
C TRP A 329 1.39 -19.72 -11.74
N ILE A 330 1.64 -18.51 -12.27
CA ILE A 330 2.82 -18.22 -13.10
C ILE A 330 4.10 -18.44 -12.29
N GLY A 331 4.17 -17.94 -11.06
CA GLY A 331 5.32 -18.10 -10.16
C GLY A 331 5.70 -19.56 -9.98
N ARG A 332 4.71 -20.40 -9.69
CA ARG A 332 4.88 -21.84 -9.48
C ARG A 332 5.24 -22.58 -10.77
N THR A 333 4.53 -22.34 -11.87
CA THR A 333 4.78 -23.03 -13.15
C THR A 333 6.09 -22.63 -13.81
N LYS A 334 6.48 -21.34 -13.70
CA LYS A 334 7.75 -20.83 -14.24
C LYS A 334 8.90 -20.85 -13.23
N LYS A 335 8.66 -21.29 -11.99
CA LYS A 335 9.64 -21.36 -10.89
C LYS A 335 10.31 -20.00 -10.59
N VAL A 336 9.53 -18.90 -10.64
CA VAL A 336 9.99 -17.54 -10.38
C VAL A 336 9.42 -17.08 -9.04
N VAL A 337 10.25 -17.09 -8.00
CA VAL A 337 9.89 -16.78 -6.60
C VAL A 337 9.30 -15.37 -6.46
N MET A 338 9.76 -14.41 -7.23
CA MET A 338 9.29 -13.03 -7.18
C MET A 338 7.78 -12.93 -7.45
N TYR A 339 7.24 -13.66 -8.42
CA TYR A 339 5.79 -13.63 -8.71
C TYR A 339 4.96 -14.21 -7.57
N GLU A 340 5.48 -15.23 -6.89
CA GLU A 340 4.84 -15.76 -5.67
C GLU A 340 4.81 -14.71 -4.55
N GLN A 341 5.92 -14.01 -4.32
CA GLN A 341 6.01 -12.98 -3.28
C GLN A 341 5.05 -11.81 -3.54
N ILE A 342 4.98 -11.34 -4.79
CA ILE A 342 4.03 -10.29 -5.18
C ILE A 342 2.58 -10.78 -5.00
N SER A 343 2.31 -12.01 -5.41
CA SER A 343 0.99 -12.63 -5.25
C SER A 343 0.53 -12.65 -3.78
N PHE A 344 1.43 -12.90 -2.82
CA PHE A 344 1.09 -12.89 -1.39
C PHE A 344 0.65 -11.50 -0.91
N VAL A 345 1.33 -10.45 -1.37
CA VAL A 345 0.94 -9.07 -1.05
C VAL A 345 -0.47 -8.77 -1.59
N ILE A 346 -0.72 -9.14 -2.86
CA ILE A 346 -2.02 -8.88 -3.49
C ILE A 346 -3.13 -9.73 -2.85
N MET A 347 -2.84 -10.98 -2.43
CA MET A 347 -3.77 -11.79 -1.65
C MET A 347 -4.18 -11.12 -0.34
N PHE A 348 -3.21 -10.56 0.37
CA PHE A 348 -3.50 -9.82 1.60
C PHE A 348 -4.37 -8.60 1.33
N LEU A 349 -4.08 -7.84 0.27
CA LEU A 349 -4.92 -6.72 -0.17
C LEU A 349 -6.33 -7.18 -0.54
N ALA A 350 -6.47 -8.29 -1.27
CA ALA A 350 -7.78 -8.87 -1.62
C ALA A 350 -8.56 -9.30 -0.38
N PHE A 351 -7.89 -9.84 0.64
CA PHE A 351 -8.51 -10.22 1.91
C PHE A 351 -9.01 -9.00 2.69
N VAL A 352 -8.19 -7.95 2.79
CA VAL A 352 -8.58 -6.69 3.47
C VAL A 352 -9.74 -6.01 2.73
N SER A 353 -9.68 -5.98 1.40
CA SER A 353 -10.76 -5.43 0.57
C SER A 353 -12.07 -6.21 0.74
N TRP A 354 -12.00 -7.54 0.82
CA TRP A 354 -13.15 -8.39 1.08
C TRP A 354 -13.80 -8.11 2.45
N ILE A 355 -13.00 -7.86 3.50
CA ILE A 355 -13.53 -7.44 4.81
C ILE A 355 -14.27 -6.10 4.69
N HIS A 356 -13.64 -5.12 4.04
CA HIS A 356 -14.21 -3.78 3.86
C HIS A 356 -15.51 -3.80 3.03
N ASP A 357 -15.57 -4.61 1.98
CA ASP A 357 -16.77 -4.81 1.18
C ASP A 357 -17.93 -5.39 2.01
N GLY A 358 -17.61 -6.28 2.96
CA GLY A 358 -18.60 -6.85 3.89
C GLY A 358 -19.22 -5.83 4.84
N GLU A 359 -18.45 -4.85 5.29
CA GLU A 359 -18.94 -3.76 6.15
C GLU A 359 -19.83 -2.75 5.40
N SER A 360 -19.53 -2.54 4.11
CA SER A 360 -20.21 -1.58 3.26
C SER A 360 -21.46 -2.15 2.59
N PHE A 361 -21.82 -3.41 2.88
CA PHE A 361 -22.88 -4.13 2.20
C PHE A 361 -24.27 -3.64 2.64
N ASP A 362 -25.04 -3.06 1.71
CA ASP A 362 -26.41 -2.61 1.96
C ASP A 362 -27.37 -3.81 2.03
N LEU A 363 -27.68 -4.24 3.25
CA LEU A 363 -28.54 -5.39 3.54
C LEU A 363 -29.97 -5.23 2.97
N LEU A 364 -30.45 -4.00 2.83
CA LEU A 364 -31.83 -3.73 2.39
C LEU A 364 -32.02 -3.89 0.87
N LYS A 365 -30.95 -3.74 0.08
CA LYS A 365 -31.05 -3.77 -1.40
C LYS A 365 -30.68 -5.10 -2.02
N ASN A 366 -30.04 -6.00 -1.28
CA ASN A 366 -29.48 -7.23 -1.82
C ASN A 366 -30.34 -8.45 -1.45
N LYS A 367 -30.56 -9.35 -2.43
CA LYS A 367 -31.17 -10.67 -2.19
C LYS A 367 -30.11 -11.66 -1.78
N ALA A 368 -30.43 -12.59 -0.88
CA ALA A 368 -29.53 -13.67 -0.50
C ALA A 368 -29.16 -14.52 -1.73
N ILE A 369 -27.90 -14.97 -1.81
CA ILE A 369 -27.30 -15.81 -2.86
C ILE A 369 -27.12 -15.09 -4.21
N PHE A 370 -28.09 -14.27 -4.63
CA PHE A 370 -28.06 -13.56 -5.91
C PHE A 370 -27.60 -12.10 -5.73
N ASN A 371 -26.37 -11.93 -5.20
CA ASN A 371 -25.76 -10.63 -4.97
C ASN A 371 -24.26 -10.66 -5.30
N ILE A 372 -23.71 -9.46 -5.55
CA ILE A 372 -22.29 -9.30 -5.89
C ILE A 372 -21.36 -9.67 -4.71
N GLY A 373 -21.80 -9.46 -3.48
CA GLY A 373 -21.02 -9.79 -2.27
C GLY A 373 -20.80 -11.30 -2.13
N PHE A 374 -21.86 -12.11 -2.40
CA PHE A 374 -21.74 -13.56 -2.40
C PHE A 374 -20.81 -14.04 -3.52
N LEU A 375 -20.99 -13.52 -4.74
CA LEU A 375 -20.09 -13.84 -5.86
C LEU A 375 -18.64 -13.53 -5.52
N THR A 376 -18.38 -12.38 -4.91
CA THR A 376 -17.04 -11.98 -4.48
C THR A 376 -16.50 -12.93 -3.43
N SER A 377 -17.26 -13.22 -2.38
CA SER A 377 -16.86 -14.12 -1.29
C SER A 377 -16.58 -15.54 -1.77
N VAL A 378 -17.42 -16.07 -2.68
CA VAL A 378 -17.21 -17.37 -3.32
C VAL A 378 -15.93 -17.33 -4.17
N SER A 379 -15.72 -16.29 -4.97
CA SER A 379 -14.52 -16.13 -5.81
C SER A 379 -13.25 -16.07 -4.98
N VAL A 380 -13.24 -15.33 -3.86
CA VAL A 380 -12.11 -15.28 -2.92
C VAL A 380 -11.86 -16.65 -2.29
N THR A 381 -12.93 -17.34 -1.86
CA THR A 381 -12.83 -18.71 -1.31
C THR A 381 -12.19 -19.67 -2.32
N PHE A 382 -12.67 -19.69 -3.58
CA PHE A 382 -12.08 -20.52 -4.61
C PHE A 382 -10.66 -20.12 -4.97
N GLY A 383 -10.35 -18.82 -5.04
CA GLY A 383 -9.02 -18.30 -5.32
C GLY A 383 -8.02 -18.76 -4.25
N PHE A 384 -8.33 -18.54 -2.97
CA PHE A 384 -7.48 -19.01 -1.87
C PHE A 384 -7.38 -20.53 -1.82
N GLY A 385 -8.48 -21.24 -2.06
CA GLY A 385 -8.50 -22.71 -2.14
C GLY A 385 -7.57 -23.24 -3.24
N TYR A 386 -7.59 -22.63 -4.43
CA TYR A 386 -6.71 -22.98 -5.53
C TYR A 386 -5.23 -22.70 -5.22
N ILE A 387 -4.93 -21.57 -4.58
CA ILE A 387 -3.57 -21.24 -4.17
C ILE A 387 -3.06 -22.23 -3.11
N VAL A 388 -3.88 -22.58 -2.10
CA VAL A 388 -3.55 -23.61 -1.10
C VAL A 388 -3.31 -24.97 -1.77
N TYR A 389 -4.12 -25.34 -2.76
CA TYR A 389 -3.94 -26.55 -3.54
C TYR A 389 -2.62 -26.56 -4.29
N LEU A 390 -2.30 -25.49 -5.04
CA LEU A 390 -1.04 -25.37 -5.77
C LEU A 390 0.17 -25.38 -4.81
N ASN A 391 0.03 -24.73 -3.66
CA ASN A 391 1.10 -24.65 -2.67
C ASN A 391 1.47 -26.02 -2.08
N ARG A 392 0.55 -26.98 -2.06
CA ARG A 392 0.78 -28.35 -1.59
C ARG A 392 1.38 -29.29 -2.64
N LYS A 393 1.32 -28.94 -3.93
CA LYS A 393 1.88 -29.78 -4.99
C LYS A 393 3.41 -29.69 -5.00
N LYS A 394 4.07 -30.80 -4.65
CA LYS A 394 5.55 -30.90 -4.63
C LYS A 394 6.22 -30.64 -5.99
N GLU A 395 5.54 -30.93 -7.10
CA GLU A 395 6.04 -30.74 -8.47
C GLU A 395 6.38 -29.28 -8.78
N PHE A 396 5.74 -28.34 -8.09
CA PHE A 396 5.91 -26.90 -8.29
C PHE A 396 6.80 -26.23 -7.24
N HIS A 397 7.41 -26.99 -6.31
CA HIS A 397 8.34 -26.40 -5.34
C HIS A 397 9.60 -25.96 -6.07
N ALA A 398 9.94 -24.68 -6.00
CA ALA A 398 11.25 -24.19 -6.40
C ALA A 398 12.30 -24.86 -5.49
N ALA A 399 13.30 -25.49 -6.10
CA ALA A 399 14.39 -26.10 -5.36
C ALA A 399 15.04 -25.05 -4.43
N GLU A 400 15.32 -25.47 -3.19
CA GLU A 400 16.35 -24.94 -2.28
C GLU A 400 16.15 -23.66 -1.49
N ASN A 401 15.19 -22.77 -1.72
CA ASN A 401 15.03 -21.62 -0.82
C ASN A 401 13.62 -21.59 -0.21
N GLN A 402 13.42 -22.30 0.90
CA GLN A 402 12.31 -22.02 1.83
C GLN A 402 12.59 -20.69 2.53
N ASN A 403 12.24 -19.58 1.88
CA ASN A 403 12.29 -18.26 2.49
C ASN A 403 11.30 -18.20 3.66
N THR A 404 11.66 -17.47 4.71
CA THR A 404 10.81 -17.22 5.89
C THR A 404 9.39 -16.84 5.51
N ILE A 405 9.19 -16.07 4.43
CA ILE A 405 7.89 -15.64 3.91
C ILE A 405 7.04 -16.84 3.47
N THR A 406 7.63 -17.81 2.77
CA THR A 406 6.90 -19.01 2.30
C THR A 406 6.42 -19.86 3.48
N ASN A 407 7.23 -19.97 4.54
CA ASN A 407 6.85 -20.71 5.75
C ASN A 407 5.69 -20.04 6.50
N VAL A 408 5.70 -18.71 6.61
CA VAL A 408 4.60 -17.93 7.21
C VAL A 408 3.33 -18.12 6.39
N MET A 409 3.42 -18.04 5.06
CA MET A 409 2.26 -18.20 4.16
C MET A 409 1.66 -19.59 4.18
N ASN A 410 2.43 -20.64 4.48
CA ASN A 410 1.90 -22.00 4.67
C ASN A 410 0.91 -22.10 5.83
N ILE A 411 0.98 -21.17 6.78
CA ILE A 411 0.04 -21.09 7.92
C ILE A 411 -1.06 -20.07 7.63
N VAL A 412 -0.70 -18.88 7.16
CA VAL A 412 -1.62 -17.75 6.95
C VAL A 412 -2.68 -18.07 5.89
N LEU A 413 -2.30 -18.67 4.76
CA LEU A 413 -3.22 -18.96 3.66
C LEU A 413 -4.38 -19.90 4.04
N PRO A 414 -4.12 -21.06 4.70
CA PRO A 414 -5.22 -21.91 5.16
C PRO A 414 -6.13 -21.21 6.19
N VAL A 415 -5.58 -20.36 7.05
CA VAL A 415 -6.38 -19.57 8.02
C VAL A 415 -7.29 -18.60 7.30
N MET A 416 -6.76 -17.81 6.35
CA MET A 416 -7.56 -16.89 5.54
C MET A 416 -8.66 -17.63 4.78
N LEU A 417 -8.34 -18.78 4.19
CA LEU A 417 -9.32 -19.64 3.48
C LEU A 417 -10.47 -20.07 4.42
N VAL A 418 -10.16 -20.53 5.64
CA VAL A 418 -11.19 -20.95 6.60
C VAL A 418 -12.07 -19.77 7.00
N ILE A 419 -11.47 -18.61 7.29
CA ILE A 419 -12.20 -17.39 7.65
C ILE A 419 -13.15 -16.99 6.52
N VAL A 420 -12.65 -16.83 5.30
CA VAL A 420 -13.48 -16.42 4.16
C VAL A 420 -14.59 -17.42 3.90
N SER A 421 -14.27 -18.73 3.91
CA SER A 421 -15.25 -19.79 3.69
C SER A 421 -16.37 -19.79 4.74
N TYR A 422 -16.04 -19.53 6.01
CA TYR A 422 -17.02 -19.44 7.09
C TYR A 422 -17.96 -18.25 6.87
N PHE A 423 -17.41 -17.06 6.69
CA PHE A 423 -18.20 -15.85 6.55
C PHE A 423 -18.97 -15.76 5.24
N THR A 424 -18.51 -16.42 4.16
CA THR A 424 -19.25 -16.49 2.89
C THR A 424 -20.68 -16.97 3.09
N PHE A 425 -20.88 -18.07 3.79
CA PHE A 425 -22.21 -18.64 3.98
C PHE A 425 -22.92 -18.04 5.23
N SER A 426 -22.19 -17.71 6.27
CA SER A 426 -22.73 -17.04 7.45
C SER A 426 -23.41 -15.71 7.10
N ASN A 427 -22.77 -14.90 6.25
CA ASN A 427 -23.34 -13.62 5.81
C ASN A 427 -24.60 -13.81 4.96
N GLU A 428 -24.65 -14.86 4.13
CA GLU A 428 -25.84 -15.15 3.33
C GLU A 428 -27.03 -15.62 4.19
N ILE A 429 -26.76 -16.42 5.23
CA ILE A 429 -27.78 -16.77 6.22
C ILE A 429 -28.30 -15.51 6.90
N ASN A 430 -27.39 -14.65 7.33
CA ASN A 430 -27.74 -13.37 7.96
C ASN A 430 -28.61 -12.51 7.04
N LEU A 431 -28.18 -12.34 5.78
CA LEU A 431 -28.90 -11.56 4.77
C LEU A 431 -30.31 -12.14 4.47
N TYR A 432 -30.43 -13.46 4.41
CA TYR A 432 -31.70 -14.12 4.19
C TYR A 432 -32.71 -13.80 5.30
N PHE A 433 -32.29 -13.95 6.56
CA PHE A 433 -33.15 -13.67 7.70
C PHE A 433 -33.42 -12.17 7.88
N GLU A 434 -32.47 -11.30 7.56
CA GLU A 434 -32.67 -9.84 7.58
C GLU A 434 -33.70 -9.39 6.54
N ASN A 435 -33.61 -9.94 5.33
CA ASN A 435 -34.60 -9.69 4.29
C ASN A 435 -36.01 -10.21 4.70
N TRP A 436 -36.05 -11.39 5.31
CA TRP A 436 -37.30 -11.95 5.82
C TRP A 436 -37.88 -11.07 6.94
N PHE A 437 -37.07 -10.66 7.92
CA PHE A 437 -37.47 -9.74 8.99
C PHE A 437 -38.02 -8.43 8.42
N ASN A 438 -37.31 -7.79 7.51
CA ASN A 438 -37.75 -6.54 6.89
C ASN A 438 -39.04 -6.71 6.05
N SER A 439 -39.28 -7.87 5.47
CA SER A 439 -40.49 -8.16 4.71
C SER A 439 -41.75 -8.30 5.60
N THR A 440 -41.58 -8.46 6.91
CA THR A 440 -42.69 -8.54 7.89
C THR A 440 -43.17 -7.17 8.38
N ALA A 441 -42.61 -6.09 7.88
CA ALA A 441 -42.97 -4.73 8.26
C ALA A 441 -44.48 -4.45 8.03
N ILE A 442 -45.20 -4.17 9.11
CA ILE A 442 -46.62 -3.80 9.07
C ILE A 442 -46.78 -2.40 9.67
N LYS A 443 -47.33 -1.49 8.90
CA LYS A 443 -47.68 -0.15 9.40
C LYS A 443 -48.94 -0.26 10.25
N VAL A 444 -48.82 0.09 11.51
CA VAL A 444 -49.96 0.14 12.44
C VAL A 444 -50.51 1.57 12.45
N PRO A 445 -51.76 1.78 12.03
CA PRO A 445 -52.34 3.12 12.01
C PRO A 445 -52.53 3.66 13.42
N LYS A 446 -52.57 4.99 13.54
CA LYS A 446 -52.82 5.73 14.78
C LYS A 446 -54.09 5.27 15.46
N GLN A 447 -54.02 4.97 16.75
CA GLN A 447 -55.20 4.65 17.54
C GLN A 447 -55.87 5.91 18.19
N GLN A 448 -55.07 7.00 18.37
CA GLN A 448 -55.55 8.29 18.91
C GLN A 448 -54.95 9.48 18.18
N GLU A 449 -55.66 10.63 18.17
CA GLU A 449 -55.14 11.90 17.65
C GLU A 449 -53.92 12.35 18.51
N GLY A 450 -52.74 12.30 17.95
CA GLY A 450 -51.48 12.64 18.64
C GLY A 450 -50.43 11.52 18.63
N ASP A 451 -50.78 10.27 18.37
CA ASP A 451 -49.87 9.16 18.25
C ASP A 451 -49.11 9.21 16.91
N MET A 452 -47.83 8.75 16.91
CA MET A 452 -47.08 8.58 15.68
C MET A 452 -47.40 7.21 15.05
N ASP A 453 -47.49 7.16 13.71
CA ASP A 453 -47.51 5.88 13.00
C ASP A 453 -46.24 5.10 13.32
N TYR A 454 -46.36 3.84 13.73
CA TYR A 454 -45.22 2.99 13.98
C TYR A 454 -45.26 1.75 13.09
N THR A 455 -44.07 1.25 12.76
CA THR A 455 -43.90 0.03 11.97
C THR A 455 -43.57 -1.12 12.91
N ASN A 456 -44.41 -2.15 12.91
CA ASN A 456 -44.18 -3.36 13.67
C ASN A 456 -43.47 -4.42 12.82
N TYR A 457 -42.61 -5.23 13.44
CA TYR A 457 -41.82 -6.28 12.80
C TYR A 457 -41.95 -7.59 13.60
N ASN A 458 -41.79 -8.72 12.92
CA ASN A 458 -41.69 -10.02 13.58
C ASN A 458 -40.27 -10.29 14.10
N TYR A 459 -40.01 -9.96 15.36
CA TYR A 459 -38.70 -10.15 16.00
C TYR A 459 -38.32 -11.62 16.22
N ASP A 460 -39.26 -12.56 16.20
CA ASP A 460 -38.97 -13.99 16.31
C ASP A 460 -38.13 -14.50 15.16
N ILE A 461 -38.15 -13.81 14.01
CA ILE A 461 -37.26 -14.13 12.87
C ILE A 461 -35.79 -13.93 13.20
N LEU A 462 -35.48 -12.92 14.04
CA LEU A 462 -34.09 -12.71 14.51
C LEU A 462 -33.65 -13.82 15.47
N SER A 463 -34.57 -14.33 16.27
CA SER A 463 -34.37 -15.51 17.12
C SER A 463 -34.11 -16.78 16.27
N LEU A 464 -34.91 -17.00 15.22
CA LEU A 464 -34.64 -18.07 14.25
C LEU A 464 -33.29 -17.91 13.57
N ARG A 465 -32.90 -16.70 13.10
CA ARG A 465 -31.59 -16.40 12.55
C ARG A 465 -30.46 -16.88 13.47
N THR A 466 -30.56 -16.57 14.76
CA THR A 466 -29.56 -16.93 15.75
C THR A 466 -29.40 -18.46 15.84
N ILE A 467 -30.50 -19.21 15.86
CA ILE A 467 -30.46 -20.68 15.88
C ILE A 467 -29.81 -21.25 14.61
N PHE A 468 -30.15 -20.70 13.43
CA PHE A 468 -29.55 -21.15 12.17
C PHE A 468 -28.06 -20.84 12.09
N LEU A 469 -27.60 -19.66 12.58
CA LEU A 469 -26.18 -19.31 12.60
C LEU A 469 -25.38 -20.21 13.57
N MET A 470 -25.95 -20.56 14.73
CA MET A 470 -25.33 -21.48 15.68
C MET A 470 -25.23 -22.90 15.09
N GLY A 471 -26.34 -23.38 14.49
CA GLY A 471 -26.35 -24.65 13.77
C GLY A 471 -25.35 -24.70 12.63
N TYR A 472 -25.30 -23.64 11.82
CA TYR A 472 -24.30 -23.51 10.74
C TYR A 472 -22.86 -23.56 11.26
N SER A 473 -22.54 -22.88 12.36
CA SER A 473 -21.20 -22.90 12.96
C SER A 473 -20.77 -24.31 13.35
N LEU A 474 -21.66 -25.08 14.00
CA LEU A 474 -21.44 -26.47 14.37
C LEU A 474 -21.24 -27.37 13.13
N LEU A 475 -22.07 -27.20 12.10
CA LEU A 475 -21.95 -27.95 10.85
C LEU A 475 -20.64 -27.59 10.12
N PHE A 476 -20.28 -26.32 10.02
CA PHE A 476 -19.07 -25.86 9.34
C PHE A 476 -17.81 -26.45 10.00
N PHE A 477 -17.65 -26.27 11.30
CA PHE A 477 -16.48 -26.80 12.01
C PHE A 477 -16.49 -28.31 12.10
N GLY A 478 -17.65 -28.94 12.16
CA GLY A 478 -17.80 -30.38 12.07
C GLY A 478 -17.37 -30.92 10.70
N ILE A 479 -17.80 -30.32 9.60
CA ILE A 479 -17.39 -30.70 8.24
C ILE A 479 -15.88 -30.45 8.05
N LEU A 480 -15.36 -29.31 8.52
CA LEU A 480 -13.93 -29.01 8.50
C LEU A 480 -13.13 -30.06 9.25
N SER A 481 -13.63 -30.52 10.41
CA SER A 481 -13.05 -31.59 11.22
C SER A 481 -13.00 -32.90 10.43
N LEU A 482 -14.09 -33.32 9.80
CA LEU A 482 -14.13 -34.53 9.00
C LEU A 482 -13.21 -34.44 7.76
N PHE A 483 -13.14 -33.28 7.14
CA PHE A 483 -12.24 -33.04 6.02
C PHE A 483 -10.77 -33.12 6.47
N ASN A 484 -10.44 -32.54 7.62
CA ASN A 484 -9.10 -32.66 8.22
C ASN A 484 -8.75 -34.13 8.52
N ILE A 485 -9.66 -34.89 9.13
CA ILE A 485 -9.46 -36.29 9.48
C ILE A 485 -9.21 -37.14 8.23
N ARG A 486 -10.01 -36.94 7.17
CA ARG A 486 -9.97 -37.79 5.97
C ARG A 486 -8.84 -37.41 5.00
N LYS A 487 -8.57 -36.11 4.82
CA LYS A 487 -7.72 -35.63 3.72
C LYS A 487 -6.45 -34.92 4.19
N ILE A 488 -6.54 -34.03 5.17
CA ILE A 488 -5.43 -33.13 5.54
C ILE A 488 -4.51 -33.76 6.59
N LYS A 489 -5.09 -34.38 7.60
CA LYS A 489 -4.40 -35.02 8.75
C LYS A 489 -3.42 -34.07 9.47
N ASN A 490 -3.80 -32.80 9.62
CA ASN A 490 -2.97 -31.77 10.24
C ASN A 490 -3.39 -31.56 11.70
N LYS A 491 -2.42 -31.68 12.63
CA LYS A 491 -2.65 -31.55 14.08
C LYS A 491 -3.13 -30.16 14.47
N THR A 492 -2.49 -29.10 13.94
CA THR A 492 -2.83 -27.70 14.28
C THR A 492 -4.25 -27.38 13.84
N LEU A 493 -4.62 -27.73 12.58
CA LEU A 493 -5.97 -27.56 12.08
C LEU A 493 -6.99 -28.37 12.91
N GLY A 494 -6.61 -29.56 13.36
CA GLY A 494 -7.43 -30.38 14.23
C GLY A 494 -7.72 -29.72 15.59
N ILE A 495 -6.69 -29.17 16.25
CA ILE A 495 -6.85 -28.43 17.50
C ILE A 495 -7.73 -27.20 17.28
N THR A 496 -7.48 -26.42 16.24
CA THR A 496 -8.28 -25.23 15.91
C THR A 496 -9.75 -25.59 15.67
N ALA A 497 -10.03 -26.62 14.88
CA ALA A 497 -11.40 -27.07 14.64
C ALA A 497 -12.10 -27.55 15.92
N ILE A 498 -11.40 -28.27 16.79
CA ILE A 498 -11.94 -28.69 18.10
C ILE A 498 -12.29 -27.48 18.96
N ILE A 499 -11.40 -26.49 19.07
CA ILE A 499 -11.65 -25.29 19.87
C ILE A 499 -12.89 -24.56 19.36
N PHE A 500 -13.01 -24.31 18.04
CA PHE A 500 -14.18 -23.64 17.49
C PHE A 500 -15.46 -24.48 17.60
N THR A 501 -15.37 -25.81 17.49
CA THR A 501 -16.51 -26.69 17.76
C THR A 501 -16.99 -26.57 19.22
N LEU A 502 -16.07 -26.53 20.19
CA LEU A 502 -16.40 -26.36 21.60
C LEU A 502 -17.01 -24.98 21.90
N ILE A 503 -16.47 -23.92 21.30
CA ILE A 503 -17.05 -22.56 21.41
C ILE A 503 -18.47 -22.54 20.82
N SER A 504 -18.67 -23.18 19.68
CA SER A 504 -20.00 -23.26 19.03
C SER A 504 -20.98 -24.09 19.85
N LEU A 505 -20.51 -25.19 20.48
CA LEU A 505 -21.32 -26.00 21.43
C LEU A 505 -21.73 -25.17 22.63
N LEU A 506 -20.78 -24.48 23.26
CA LEU A 506 -21.06 -23.61 24.41
C LEU A 506 -22.09 -22.52 24.04
N ALA A 507 -21.94 -21.87 22.89
CA ALA A 507 -22.89 -20.87 22.42
C ALA A 507 -24.29 -21.46 22.18
N ALA A 508 -24.37 -22.66 21.59
CA ALA A 508 -25.64 -23.34 21.33
C ALA A 508 -26.34 -23.82 22.64
N GLU A 509 -25.56 -24.31 23.61
CA GLU A 509 -26.08 -24.80 24.89
C GLU A 509 -26.41 -23.70 25.90
N THR A 510 -25.92 -22.50 25.70
CA THR A 510 -26.27 -21.33 26.54
C THR A 510 -27.25 -20.40 25.80
N GLY A 511 -26.76 -19.60 24.88
CA GLY A 511 -27.56 -18.65 24.09
C GLY A 511 -28.61 -19.33 23.22
N GLY A 512 -28.29 -20.49 22.60
CA GLY A 512 -29.22 -21.24 21.76
C GLY A 512 -30.43 -21.75 22.53
N LEU A 513 -30.22 -22.34 23.72
CA LEU A 513 -31.35 -22.83 24.58
C LEU A 513 -32.20 -21.67 25.10
N PHE A 514 -31.61 -20.51 25.39
CA PHE A 514 -32.33 -19.31 25.75
C PHE A 514 -33.26 -18.86 24.63
N VAL A 515 -32.74 -18.73 23.41
CA VAL A 515 -33.53 -18.34 22.23
C VAL A 515 -34.63 -19.36 21.88
N LEU A 516 -34.36 -20.68 22.07
CA LEU A 516 -35.40 -21.72 21.92
C LEU A 516 -36.51 -21.55 22.95
N GLY A 517 -36.18 -21.08 24.17
CA GLY A 517 -37.16 -20.69 25.20
C GLY A 517 -38.07 -19.54 24.74
N GLU A 518 -37.47 -18.48 24.19
CA GLU A 518 -38.21 -17.33 23.65
C GLU A 518 -39.17 -17.75 22.51
N LEU A 519 -38.69 -18.57 21.55
CA LEU A 519 -39.53 -19.07 20.44
C LEU A 519 -40.70 -19.95 20.94
N ARG A 520 -40.48 -20.77 21.99
CA ARG A 520 -41.53 -21.54 22.63
C ARG A 520 -42.54 -20.65 23.29
N GLU A 521 -42.11 -19.63 24.07
CA GLU A 521 -42.99 -18.68 24.73
C GLU A 521 -43.80 -17.85 23.71
N ALA A 522 -43.17 -17.43 22.59
CA ALA A 522 -43.88 -16.77 21.50
C ALA A 522 -44.99 -17.66 20.91
N TYR A 523 -44.73 -18.96 20.75
CA TYR A 523 -45.74 -19.91 20.28
C TYR A 523 -46.91 -20.10 21.28
N ILE A 524 -46.60 -20.23 22.58
CA ILE A 524 -47.62 -20.46 23.63
C ILE A 524 -48.41 -19.17 23.93
N GLY A 525 -47.71 -18.03 24.08
CA GLY A 525 -48.29 -16.73 24.42
C GLY A 525 -49.11 -16.12 23.31
N ARG A 526 -48.83 -16.48 22.05
CA ARG A 526 -49.53 -15.96 20.86
C ARG A 526 -49.61 -14.42 20.80
N ASN A 527 -48.69 -13.74 21.44
CA ASN A 527 -48.69 -12.29 21.61
C ASN A 527 -48.64 -11.49 20.28
N LEU A 528 -48.12 -12.10 19.22
CA LEU A 528 -48.05 -11.51 17.88
C LEU A 528 -49.06 -12.08 16.88
N ASN A 529 -50.02 -12.95 17.35
CA ASN A 529 -51.01 -13.59 16.46
C ASN A 529 -51.96 -12.61 15.78
N GLU A 530 -52.10 -11.41 16.30
CA GLU A 530 -52.88 -10.33 15.67
C GLU A 530 -52.27 -9.89 14.33
N TYR A 531 -50.96 -9.96 14.22
CA TYR A 531 -50.19 -9.48 13.05
C TYR A 531 -49.52 -10.60 12.26
N TYR A 532 -49.09 -11.69 12.95
CA TYR A 532 -48.29 -12.75 12.33
C TYR A 532 -48.80 -14.15 12.73
N GLN A 533 -48.77 -15.08 11.76
CA GLN A 533 -49.10 -16.50 12.04
C GLN A 533 -47.90 -17.21 12.63
N ILE A 534 -47.96 -17.62 13.89
CA ILE A 534 -46.92 -18.37 14.57
C ILE A 534 -47.23 -19.87 14.50
N GLY A 535 -46.45 -20.63 13.75
CA GLY A 535 -46.65 -22.06 13.55
C GLY A 535 -45.88 -22.92 14.56
N PHE A 536 -46.29 -24.21 14.70
CA PHE A 536 -45.58 -25.20 15.54
C PHE A 536 -44.12 -25.43 15.15
N GLY A 537 -43.70 -24.95 13.97
CA GLY A 537 -42.30 -24.94 13.54
C GLY A 537 -41.33 -24.24 14.51
N TYR A 538 -41.81 -23.24 15.26
CA TYR A 538 -41.03 -22.56 16.30
C TYR A 538 -40.62 -23.48 17.46
N VAL A 539 -41.43 -24.49 17.72
CA VAL A 539 -41.12 -25.52 18.72
C VAL A 539 -40.25 -26.61 18.13
N LEU A 540 -40.44 -26.97 16.85
CA LEU A 540 -39.69 -28.06 16.20
C LEU A 540 -38.24 -27.70 15.83
N ILE A 541 -37.94 -26.40 15.67
CA ILE A 541 -36.59 -25.93 15.25
C ILE A 541 -35.47 -26.39 16.22
N ARG A 542 -35.81 -26.67 17.49
CA ARG A 542 -34.88 -27.22 18.48
C ARG A 542 -34.23 -28.52 18.04
N TYR A 543 -34.95 -29.39 17.32
CA TYR A 543 -34.41 -30.66 16.85
C TYR A 543 -33.36 -30.45 15.75
N VAL A 544 -33.44 -29.38 14.98
CA VAL A 544 -32.41 -28.98 14.02
C VAL A 544 -31.13 -28.59 14.77
N LEU A 545 -31.26 -27.76 15.81
CA LEU A 545 -30.10 -27.36 16.63
C LEU A 545 -29.49 -28.55 17.35
N PHE A 546 -30.27 -29.41 17.97
CA PHE A 546 -29.78 -30.60 18.66
C PHE A 546 -29.12 -31.60 17.68
N GLY A 547 -29.63 -31.72 16.46
CA GLY A 547 -28.96 -32.48 15.40
C GLY A 547 -27.57 -31.95 15.05
N CYS A 548 -27.42 -30.62 14.98
CA CYS A 548 -26.13 -29.97 14.77
C CYS A 548 -25.17 -30.14 15.98
N ILE A 549 -25.69 -30.08 17.21
CA ILE A 549 -24.93 -30.37 18.45
C ILE A 549 -24.42 -31.81 18.43
N ALA A 550 -25.29 -32.78 18.16
CA ALA A 550 -24.92 -34.19 18.06
C ALA A 550 -23.85 -34.43 16.98
N PHE A 551 -23.95 -33.75 15.83
CA PHE A 551 -22.93 -33.81 14.78
C PHE A 551 -21.59 -33.23 15.24
N GLY A 552 -21.58 -32.07 15.93
CA GLY A 552 -20.37 -31.48 16.52
C GLY A 552 -19.69 -32.46 17.50
N ILE A 553 -20.46 -33.04 18.42
CA ILE A 553 -19.95 -34.05 19.40
C ILE A 553 -19.40 -35.28 18.67
N TYR A 554 -20.11 -35.82 17.66
CA TYR A 554 -19.62 -36.93 16.85
C TYR A 554 -18.23 -36.65 16.28
N THR A 555 -17.98 -35.43 15.78
CA THR A 555 -16.66 -35.07 15.24
C THR A 555 -15.57 -34.99 16.30
N LEU A 556 -15.90 -34.58 17.54
CA LEU A 556 -14.96 -34.60 18.67
C LEU A 556 -14.53 -36.04 18.99
N PHE A 557 -15.48 -36.99 19.06
CA PHE A 557 -15.16 -38.40 19.27
C PHE A 557 -14.30 -39.01 18.15
N LYS A 558 -14.52 -38.57 16.88
CA LYS A 558 -13.70 -39.03 15.75
C LYS A 558 -12.23 -38.60 15.86
N TYR A 559 -11.91 -37.48 16.50
CA TYR A 559 -10.52 -37.07 16.71
C TYR A 559 -9.76 -37.95 17.70
N ILE A 560 -10.42 -38.60 18.65
CA ILE A 560 -9.80 -39.46 19.66
C ILE A 560 -9.07 -40.65 19.00
N THR A 561 -9.60 -41.14 17.91
CA THR A 561 -9.06 -42.30 17.18
C THR A 561 -7.95 -41.96 16.20
N GLN A 562 -7.62 -40.68 16.02
CA GLN A 562 -6.68 -40.25 14.98
C GLN A 562 -5.23 -40.32 15.43
N GLU A 563 -4.36 -40.95 14.64
CA GLU A 563 -2.93 -41.09 14.94
C GLU A 563 -2.21 -39.74 15.08
N PHE A 564 -2.52 -38.76 14.24
CA PHE A 564 -1.90 -37.44 14.28
C PHE A 564 -2.29 -36.62 15.53
N MET A 565 -3.28 -37.08 16.30
CA MET A 565 -3.72 -36.48 17.56
C MET A 565 -3.28 -37.27 18.82
N LYS A 566 -2.59 -38.40 18.66
CA LYS A 566 -2.17 -39.32 19.77
C LYS A 566 -1.68 -38.63 21.05
N PRO A 567 -0.81 -37.59 20.99
CA PRO A 567 -0.33 -36.94 22.21
C PRO A 567 -1.43 -36.27 23.06
N LEU A 568 -2.59 -35.99 22.46
CA LEU A 568 -3.71 -35.31 23.10
C LEU A 568 -4.90 -36.23 23.40
N ASN A 569 -4.86 -37.49 22.97
CA ASN A 569 -6.02 -38.39 22.98
C ASN A 569 -6.68 -38.55 24.37
N LYS A 570 -5.90 -38.59 25.47
CA LYS A 570 -6.45 -38.69 26.82
C LYS A 570 -7.27 -37.47 27.21
N ASN A 571 -6.76 -36.28 26.91
CA ASN A 571 -7.45 -35.01 27.18
C ASN A 571 -8.67 -34.83 26.23
N LEU A 572 -8.53 -35.23 24.97
CA LEU A 572 -9.62 -35.19 24.01
C LEU A 572 -10.78 -36.10 24.37
N LYS A 573 -10.46 -37.29 24.91
CA LYS A 573 -11.47 -38.22 25.42
C LYS A 573 -12.28 -37.58 26.56
N PHE A 574 -11.60 -37.02 27.55
CA PHE A 574 -12.26 -36.32 28.65
C PHE A 574 -13.14 -35.17 28.17
N ILE A 575 -12.61 -34.31 27.27
CA ILE A 575 -13.35 -33.17 26.72
C ILE A 575 -14.59 -33.63 25.93
N ALA A 576 -14.46 -34.66 25.10
CA ALA A 576 -15.57 -35.16 24.28
C ALA A 576 -16.64 -35.84 25.16
N GLU A 577 -16.27 -36.62 26.18
CA GLU A 577 -17.19 -37.22 27.14
C GLU A 577 -17.89 -36.15 27.96
N PHE A 578 -17.17 -35.14 28.46
CA PHE A 578 -17.74 -34.02 29.21
C PHE A 578 -18.77 -33.26 28.35
N ALA A 579 -18.38 -32.85 27.12
CA ALA A 579 -19.28 -32.20 26.20
C ALA A 579 -20.53 -33.03 25.91
N PHE A 580 -20.38 -34.35 25.72
CA PHE A 580 -21.48 -35.27 25.49
C PHE A 580 -22.46 -35.29 26.65
N TYR A 581 -21.99 -35.49 27.90
CA TYR A 581 -22.86 -35.55 29.06
C TYR A 581 -23.59 -34.23 29.33
N VAL A 582 -22.89 -33.09 29.17
CA VAL A 582 -23.51 -31.76 29.28
C VAL A 582 -24.59 -31.60 28.24
N SER A 583 -24.31 -31.94 26.98
CA SER A 583 -25.30 -31.82 25.89
C SER A 583 -26.51 -32.74 26.08
N VAL A 584 -26.33 -33.97 26.59
CA VAL A 584 -27.46 -34.86 26.89
C VAL A 584 -28.31 -34.26 28.01
N LEU A 585 -27.68 -33.76 29.08
CA LEU A 585 -28.39 -33.10 30.18
C LEU A 585 -29.18 -31.88 29.71
N CYS A 586 -28.57 -31.02 28.88
CA CYS A 586 -29.21 -29.86 28.27
C CYS A 586 -30.40 -30.27 27.37
N PHE A 587 -30.22 -31.31 26.55
CA PHE A 587 -31.29 -31.83 25.70
C PHE A 587 -32.48 -32.32 26.50
N LEU A 588 -32.26 -33.21 27.49
CA LEU A 588 -33.31 -33.78 28.32
C LEU A 588 -34.01 -32.67 29.12
N SER A 589 -33.27 -31.70 29.66
CA SER A 589 -33.82 -30.58 30.40
C SER A 589 -34.71 -29.69 29.52
N ASN A 590 -34.26 -29.40 28.30
CA ASN A 590 -35.04 -28.61 27.34
C ASN A 590 -36.28 -29.35 26.87
N GLU A 591 -36.24 -30.65 26.64
CA GLU A 591 -37.40 -31.47 26.29
C GLU A 591 -38.41 -31.46 27.43
N LEU A 592 -37.99 -31.73 28.66
CA LEU A 592 -38.87 -31.73 29.84
C LEU A 592 -39.59 -30.39 30.01
N ILE A 593 -38.84 -29.29 30.01
CA ILE A 593 -39.40 -27.95 30.15
C ILE A 593 -40.39 -27.67 29.01
N THR A 594 -40.01 -28.01 27.75
CA THR A 594 -40.87 -27.69 26.62
C THR A 594 -42.19 -28.42 26.66
N TRP A 595 -42.18 -29.73 26.95
CA TRP A 595 -43.44 -30.50 27.02
C TRP A 595 -44.30 -30.17 28.21
N LEU A 596 -43.73 -29.85 29.38
CA LEU A 596 -44.47 -29.36 30.53
C LEU A 596 -45.08 -27.98 30.26
N ASP A 597 -44.41 -27.12 29.57
CA ASP A 597 -44.88 -25.78 29.22
C ASP A 597 -46.03 -25.85 28.20
N LEU A 598 -45.91 -26.69 27.19
CA LEU A 598 -46.99 -26.94 26.22
C LEU A 598 -48.21 -27.58 26.86
N ALA A 599 -48.05 -28.39 27.92
CA ALA A 599 -49.11 -28.99 28.70
C ALA A 599 -49.74 -28.02 29.73
N GLY A 600 -49.19 -26.80 29.88
CA GLY A 600 -49.67 -25.81 30.85
C GLY A 600 -49.25 -26.05 32.30
N ASN A 601 -48.35 -26.99 32.56
CA ASN A 601 -47.96 -27.45 33.90
C ASN A 601 -46.65 -26.78 34.41
N LYS A 602 -46.58 -25.46 34.35
CA LYS A 602 -45.37 -24.71 34.79
C LYS A 602 -44.96 -24.93 36.26
N SER A 603 -45.94 -25.25 37.14
CA SER A 603 -45.70 -25.49 38.57
C SER A 603 -44.82 -26.70 38.83
N VAL A 604 -44.72 -27.65 37.91
CA VAL A 604 -43.99 -28.91 38.05
C VAL A 604 -42.53 -28.81 37.56
N PHE A 605 -42.13 -27.70 36.95
CA PHE A 605 -40.77 -27.54 36.39
C PHE A 605 -39.66 -27.84 37.40
N LYS A 606 -39.71 -27.24 38.58
CA LYS A 606 -38.67 -27.43 39.62
C LYS A 606 -38.55 -28.88 40.05
N LEU A 607 -39.68 -29.55 40.26
CA LEU A 607 -39.72 -30.94 40.68
C LEU A 607 -39.18 -31.86 39.55
N GLY A 608 -39.61 -31.64 38.31
CA GLY A 608 -39.19 -32.42 37.16
C GLY A 608 -37.67 -32.28 36.91
N LEU A 609 -37.13 -31.07 36.94
CA LEU A 609 -35.70 -30.83 36.83
C LEU A 609 -34.89 -31.41 37.97
N SER A 610 -35.40 -31.33 39.21
CA SER A 610 -34.73 -31.95 40.37
C SER A 610 -34.63 -33.48 40.25
N ILE A 611 -35.65 -34.12 39.69
CA ILE A 611 -35.64 -35.58 39.45
C ILE A 611 -34.71 -35.92 38.27
N LEU A 612 -34.62 -35.08 37.27
CA LEU A 612 -33.76 -35.31 36.10
C LEU A 612 -32.26 -35.16 36.44
N TRP A 613 -31.94 -34.23 37.34
CA TRP A 613 -30.57 -33.88 37.70
C TRP A 613 -30.04 -34.63 38.92
N GLY A 614 -30.90 -35.20 39.75
CA GLY A 614 -30.55 -36.05 40.88
C GLY A 614 -30.31 -37.49 40.49
#